data_a713f380f94ff9385b0befcb5f595c86
#
_entry.id   a713f380f94ff9385b0befcb5f595c86
#
_cell.length_a   1.000
_cell.length_b   1.000
_cell.length_c   1.000
_cell.angle_alpha   90.00
_cell.angle_beta   90.00
_cell.angle_gamma   90.00
#
_symmetry.space_group_name_H-M   'P 1'
#
loop_
_entity.id
_entity.type
_entity.pdbx_description
1 polymer ?
#
loop_
_entity_poly.entity_id
_entity_poly.type
_entity_poly.pdbx_seq_one_letter_code
_entity_poly.pdbx_strand_id
1 'polypeptide(L)'
;MKLKKINENLQQALIENGLTEANEMQQETFSTLKSGADCIIIAPNGSGKSTIIVLNVIQQLKGEGEESPRALIIVEDKAKVLEMEEIFEKLGKYTDLRVYGVHDKGDMEYDKNYISTGIDVLIGTPFKLSEMFTTAGYNVNRLKMFILDDADPILKLRHETRIMRISNSINKTQRIIFSEQLTERIEILADKMLLEPFVFDFDEEEEEGFDEEESEAEKDFEEDEEGLEEE
;
A
#
# COMPACT_ATOMS: atom_id res chain seq x y z
N MET A 1 -10.11 2.14 -16.24
CA MET A 1 -8.73 2.12 -15.71
C MET A 1 -7.85 1.28 -16.63
N LYS A 2 -6.84 1.88 -17.29
CA LYS A 2 -5.98 1.16 -18.24
C LYS A 2 -4.75 0.57 -17.54
N LEU A 3 -4.94 -0.37 -16.64
CA LEU A 3 -3.86 -1.14 -16.06
C LEU A 3 -3.59 -2.39 -16.92
N LYS A 4 -2.31 -2.73 -17.13
CA LYS A 4 -1.93 -3.86 -17.98
C LYS A 4 -2.41 -5.20 -17.39
N LYS A 5 -3.25 -5.93 -18.12
CA LYS A 5 -3.74 -7.27 -17.77
C LYS A 5 -4.49 -7.33 -16.44
N ILE A 6 -5.39 -6.38 -16.20
CA ILE A 6 -6.33 -6.44 -15.08
C ILE A 6 -7.41 -7.51 -15.34
N ASN A 7 -7.92 -8.13 -14.28
CA ASN A 7 -9.01 -9.08 -14.34
C ASN A 7 -10.29 -8.40 -14.87
N GLU A 8 -11.04 -9.06 -15.76
CA GLU A 8 -12.23 -8.49 -16.41
C GLU A 8 -13.33 -8.12 -15.40
N ASN A 9 -13.59 -8.98 -14.40
CA ASN A 9 -14.58 -8.70 -13.35
C ASN A 9 -14.20 -7.46 -12.54
N LEU A 10 -12.92 -7.31 -12.21
CA LEU A 10 -12.41 -6.15 -11.51
C LEU A 10 -12.47 -4.89 -12.39
N GLN A 11 -12.17 -5.02 -13.69
CA GLN A 11 -12.29 -3.90 -14.63
C GLN A 11 -13.73 -3.40 -14.72
N GLN A 12 -14.71 -4.29 -14.75
CA GLN A 12 -16.13 -3.93 -14.76
C GLN A 12 -16.51 -3.18 -13.48
N ALA A 13 -16.11 -3.70 -12.30
CA ALA A 13 -16.37 -3.05 -11.02
C ALA A 13 -15.75 -1.64 -10.95
N LEU A 14 -14.53 -1.46 -11.45
CA LEU A 14 -13.87 -0.16 -11.51
C LEU A 14 -14.65 0.86 -12.38
N ILE A 15 -15.11 0.44 -13.55
CA ILE A 15 -15.91 1.30 -14.45
C ILE A 15 -17.23 1.72 -13.78
N GLU A 16 -17.93 0.78 -13.14
CA GLU A 16 -19.20 1.05 -12.45
C GLU A 16 -19.04 2.02 -11.27
N ASN A 17 -17.87 2.03 -10.63
CA ASN A 17 -17.56 2.96 -9.55
C ASN A 17 -16.86 4.26 -10.02
N GLY A 18 -16.84 4.54 -11.33
CA GLY A 18 -16.25 5.76 -11.89
C GLY A 18 -14.72 5.79 -11.89
N LEU A 19 -14.06 4.69 -11.54
CA LEU A 19 -12.61 4.57 -11.51
C LEU A 19 -12.09 4.16 -12.90
N THR A 20 -12.25 5.02 -13.87
CA THR A 20 -11.93 4.74 -15.29
C THR A 20 -10.45 4.95 -15.63
N GLU A 21 -9.76 5.78 -14.86
CA GLU A 21 -8.34 6.10 -15.05
C GLU A 21 -7.54 5.77 -13.81
N ALA A 22 -6.33 5.26 -13.98
CA ALA A 22 -5.37 5.07 -12.91
C ALA A 22 -4.55 6.35 -12.75
N ASN A 23 -4.33 6.78 -11.52
CA ASN A 23 -3.38 7.85 -11.24
C ASN A 23 -1.93 7.34 -11.37
N GLU A 24 -0.96 8.23 -11.28
CA GLU A 24 0.46 7.94 -11.45
C GLU A 24 0.94 6.82 -10.51
N MET A 25 0.72 6.96 -9.21
CA MET A 25 1.07 5.95 -8.21
C MET A 25 0.52 4.57 -8.56
N GLN A 26 -0.74 4.50 -8.97
CA GLN A 26 -1.39 3.23 -9.34
C GLN A 26 -0.80 2.64 -10.63
N GLN A 27 -0.42 3.47 -11.61
CA GLN A 27 0.18 3.01 -12.86
C GLN A 27 1.57 2.44 -12.65
N GLU A 28 2.40 3.12 -11.88
CA GLU A 28 3.78 2.74 -11.64
C GLU A 28 3.90 1.52 -10.74
N THR A 29 3.13 1.47 -9.64
CA THR A 29 3.23 0.40 -8.66
C THR A 29 2.55 -0.90 -9.08
N PHE A 30 1.49 -0.84 -9.90
CA PHE A 30 0.64 -2.00 -10.19
C PHE A 30 1.40 -3.22 -10.73
N SER A 31 2.34 -3.02 -11.65
CA SER A 31 3.10 -4.13 -12.25
C SER A 31 3.97 -4.85 -11.22
N THR A 32 4.63 -4.09 -10.35
CA THR A 32 5.51 -4.62 -9.30
C THR A 32 4.70 -5.30 -8.21
N LEU A 33 3.61 -4.69 -7.74
CA LEU A 33 2.69 -5.30 -6.78
C LEU A 33 2.15 -6.64 -7.30
N LYS A 34 1.73 -6.68 -8.55
CA LYS A 34 1.20 -7.89 -9.19
C LYS A 34 2.26 -9.00 -9.36
N SER A 35 3.54 -8.66 -9.45
CA SER A 35 4.62 -9.65 -9.54
C SER A 35 4.83 -10.45 -8.26
N GLY A 36 4.33 -9.96 -7.12
CA GLY A 36 4.51 -10.55 -5.81
C GLY A 36 5.80 -10.09 -5.11
N ALA A 37 6.47 -9.06 -5.62
CA ALA A 37 7.63 -8.47 -4.97
C ALA A 37 7.22 -7.67 -3.72
N ASP A 38 8.11 -7.61 -2.75
CA ASP A 38 7.94 -6.75 -1.58
C ASP A 38 8.08 -5.29 -1.99
N CYS A 39 7.26 -4.41 -1.40
CA CYS A 39 7.23 -2.99 -1.77
C CYS A 39 7.08 -2.08 -0.55
N ILE A 40 7.70 -0.90 -0.63
CA ILE A 40 7.40 0.27 0.19
C ILE A 40 6.84 1.33 -0.75
N ILE A 41 5.68 1.85 -0.44
CA ILE A 41 5.00 2.86 -1.26
C ILE A 41 4.69 4.06 -0.38
N ILE A 42 5.37 5.17 -0.66
CA ILE A 42 5.18 6.45 0.00
C ILE A 42 4.32 7.31 -0.91
N ALA A 43 3.19 7.76 -0.38
CA ALA A 43 2.27 8.59 -1.15
C ALA A 43 1.35 9.38 -0.21
N PRO A 44 0.96 10.62 -0.55
CA PRO A 44 0.14 11.48 0.29
C PRO A 44 -1.24 10.90 0.58
N ASN A 45 -1.93 11.47 1.55
CA ASN A 45 -3.31 11.11 1.84
C ASN A 45 -4.22 11.45 0.66
N GLY A 46 -5.16 10.55 0.38
CA GLY A 46 -6.06 10.71 -0.77
C GLY A 46 -5.48 10.28 -2.12
N SER A 47 -4.23 9.84 -2.19
CA SER A 47 -3.59 9.36 -3.43
C SER A 47 -4.16 8.04 -3.97
N GLY A 48 -5.08 7.40 -3.27
CA GLY A 48 -5.68 6.13 -3.67
C GLY A 48 -4.94 4.89 -3.18
N LYS A 49 -4.15 4.98 -2.09
CA LYS A 49 -3.46 3.85 -1.45
C LYS A 49 -4.42 2.69 -1.17
N SER A 50 -5.53 2.94 -0.46
CA SER A 50 -6.50 1.88 -0.12
C SER A 50 -7.13 1.24 -1.37
N THR A 51 -7.36 2.03 -2.43
CA THR A 51 -7.87 1.51 -3.71
C THR A 51 -6.88 0.56 -4.37
N ILE A 52 -5.59 0.90 -4.45
CA ILE A 52 -4.58 0.03 -5.06
C ILE A 52 -4.32 -1.22 -4.23
N ILE A 53 -4.43 -1.15 -2.89
CA ILE A 53 -4.39 -2.33 -2.00
C ILE A 53 -5.48 -3.31 -2.39
N VAL A 54 -6.74 -2.86 -2.39
CA VAL A 54 -7.90 -3.71 -2.71
C VAL A 54 -7.80 -4.27 -4.12
N LEU A 55 -7.43 -3.43 -5.09
CA LEU A 55 -7.24 -3.82 -6.48
C LEU A 55 -6.19 -4.93 -6.61
N ASN A 56 -5.04 -4.79 -5.94
CA ASN A 56 -3.98 -5.78 -5.96
C ASN A 56 -4.42 -7.11 -5.32
N VAL A 57 -5.10 -7.05 -4.19
CA VAL A 57 -5.60 -8.25 -3.49
C VAL A 57 -6.61 -9.01 -4.37
N ILE A 58 -7.61 -8.33 -4.94
CA ILE A 58 -8.59 -8.95 -5.84
C ILE A 58 -7.90 -9.53 -7.07
N GLN A 59 -6.96 -8.79 -7.67
CA GLN A 59 -6.21 -9.24 -8.85
C GLN A 59 -5.41 -10.51 -8.59
N GLN A 60 -4.83 -10.66 -7.41
CA GLN A 60 -4.01 -11.83 -7.07
C GLN A 60 -4.85 -13.01 -6.57
N LEU A 61 -5.87 -12.78 -5.75
CA LEU A 61 -6.68 -13.85 -5.16
C LEU A 61 -7.74 -14.38 -6.12
N LYS A 62 -8.30 -13.53 -6.98
CA LYS A 62 -9.29 -13.81 -8.03
C LYS A 62 -10.67 -14.23 -7.55
N GLY A 63 -10.80 -15.06 -6.55
CA GLY A 63 -12.04 -15.58 -6.01
C GLY A 63 -11.81 -16.31 -4.69
N GLU A 64 -12.88 -16.94 -4.15
CA GLU A 64 -12.82 -17.70 -2.91
C GLU A 64 -11.74 -18.78 -2.94
N GLY A 65 -11.22 -19.07 -1.78
CA GLY A 65 -10.20 -20.10 -1.58
C GLY A 65 -10.56 -21.06 -0.46
N GLU A 66 -9.53 -21.53 0.21
CA GLU A 66 -9.64 -22.44 1.34
C GLU A 66 -10.13 -21.71 2.61
N GLU A 67 -10.19 -22.42 3.73
CA GLU A 67 -10.74 -21.93 5.01
C GLU A 67 -9.89 -20.85 5.69
N SER A 68 -8.63 -20.63 5.26
CA SER A 68 -7.69 -19.71 5.90
C SER A 68 -7.49 -18.43 5.08
N PRO A 69 -7.27 -17.28 5.74
CA PRO A 69 -7.01 -16.04 5.03
C PRO A 69 -5.76 -16.12 4.14
N ARG A 70 -5.86 -15.56 2.94
CA ARG A 70 -4.79 -15.47 1.95
C ARG A 70 -4.21 -14.06 1.85
N ALA A 71 -4.92 -13.07 2.34
CA ALA A 71 -4.42 -11.71 2.53
C ALA A 71 -4.72 -11.25 3.95
N LEU A 72 -3.74 -10.60 4.59
CA LEU A 72 -3.86 -9.94 5.88
C LEU A 72 -3.51 -8.46 5.70
N ILE A 73 -4.46 -7.59 6.01
CA ILE A 73 -4.31 -6.14 5.89
C ILE A 73 -4.38 -5.54 7.29
N ILE A 74 -3.33 -4.86 7.70
CA ILE A 74 -3.26 -4.13 8.97
C ILE A 74 -3.55 -2.67 8.70
N VAL A 75 -4.52 -2.12 9.40
CA VAL A 75 -4.93 -0.72 9.32
C VAL A 75 -4.94 -0.08 10.71
N GLU A 76 -4.89 1.25 10.78
CA GLU A 76 -4.73 1.99 12.02
C GLU A 76 -5.83 1.72 13.05
N ASP A 77 -7.10 1.86 12.63
CA ASP A 77 -8.25 1.86 13.54
C ASP A 77 -9.52 1.24 12.93
N LYS A 78 -10.59 1.26 13.73
CA LYS A 78 -11.91 0.76 13.31
C LYS A 78 -12.45 1.48 12.07
N ALA A 79 -12.27 2.80 11.95
CA ALA A 79 -12.81 3.56 10.83
C ALA A 79 -12.15 3.11 9.53
N LYS A 80 -10.84 2.88 9.56
CA LYS A 80 -10.08 2.34 8.42
C LYS A 80 -10.44 0.89 8.10
N VAL A 81 -10.76 0.06 9.09
CA VAL A 81 -11.29 -1.30 8.84
C VAL A 81 -12.57 -1.21 8.00
N LEU A 82 -13.54 -0.40 8.43
CA LEU A 82 -14.83 -0.27 7.75
C LEU A 82 -14.69 0.35 6.35
N GLU A 83 -13.82 1.36 6.20
CA GLU A 83 -13.51 1.98 4.91
C GLU A 83 -12.95 0.93 3.93
N MET A 84 -12.02 0.12 4.38
CA MET A 84 -11.40 -0.92 3.56
C MET A 84 -12.42 -2.01 3.16
N GLU A 85 -13.29 -2.44 4.08
CA GLU A 85 -14.38 -3.38 3.78
C GLU A 85 -15.33 -2.81 2.72
N GLU A 86 -15.70 -1.51 2.81
CA GLU A 86 -16.55 -0.85 1.82
C GLU A 86 -15.92 -0.81 0.42
N ILE A 87 -14.59 -0.56 0.34
CA ILE A 87 -13.87 -0.60 -0.93
C ILE A 87 -13.88 -2.02 -1.52
N PHE A 88 -13.65 -3.04 -0.68
CA PHE A 88 -13.76 -4.45 -1.11
C PHE A 88 -15.16 -4.81 -1.59
N GLU A 89 -16.22 -4.36 -0.93
CA GLU A 89 -17.61 -4.59 -1.35
C GLU A 89 -17.86 -4.00 -2.74
N LYS A 90 -17.38 -2.76 -2.99
CA LYS A 90 -17.54 -2.09 -4.28
C LYS A 90 -16.73 -2.75 -5.40
N LEU A 91 -15.45 -2.99 -5.17
CA LEU A 91 -14.55 -3.49 -6.20
C LEU A 91 -14.57 -5.01 -6.34
N GLY A 92 -14.92 -5.72 -5.30
CA GLY A 92 -15.05 -7.18 -5.27
C GLY A 92 -16.43 -7.70 -5.71
N LYS A 93 -17.35 -6.84 -6.12
CA LYS A 93 -18.75 -7.16 -6.46
C LYS A 93 -18.94 -8.37 -7.40
N TYR A 94 -17.99 -8.57 -8.29
CA TYR A 94 -18.03 -9.66 -9.27
C TYR A 94 -17.07 -10.81 -8.92
N THR A 95 -16.68 -10.88 -7.65
CA THR A 95 -15.89 -11.97 -7.08
C THR A 95 -16.64 -12.61 -5.92
N ASP A 96 -16.26 -13.80 -5.57
CA ASP A 96 -16.76 -14.54 -4.40
C ASP A 96 -15.77 -14.48 -3.23
N LEU A 97 -14.90 -13.47 -3.20
CA LEU A 97 -13.95 -13.24 -2.12
C LEU A 97 -14.67 -12.94 -0.80
N ARG A 98 -14.34 -13.70 0.23
CA ARG A 98 -14.87 -13.53 1.58
C ARG A 98 -13.95 -12.61 2.36
N VAL A 99 -14.42 -11.40 2.61
CA VAL A 99 -13.68 -10.33 3.30
C VAL A 99 -14.26 -10.14 4.69
N TYR A 100 -13.42 -10.01 5.69
CA TYR A 100 -13.87 -9.75 7.06
C TYR A 100 -12.95 -8.81 7.81
N GLY A 101 -13.53 -7.81 8.45
CA GLY A 101 -12.86 -6.80 9.26
C GLY A 101 -12.99 -7.06 10.76
N VAL A 102 -11.88 -6.93 11.50
CA VAL A 102 -11.84 -7.07 12.96
C VAL A 102 -11.20 -5.85 13.60
N HIS A 103 -11.74 -5.41 14.75
CA HIS A 103 -11.23 -4.23 15.45
C HIS A 103 -11.38 -4.38 16.98
N ASP A 104 -10.74 -3.52 17.73
CA ASP A 104 -10.61 -3.62 19.19
C ASP A 104 -11.94 -3.65 19.96
N LYS A 105 -13.01 -3.07 19.39
CA LYS A 105 -14.35 -3.06 19.96
C LYS A 105 -15.21 -4.26 19.56
N GLY A 106 -14.68 -5.17 18.71
CA GLY A 106 -15.38 -6.37 18.27
C GLY A 106 -15.36 -7.49 19.31
N ASP A 107 -16.37 -8.35 19.29
CA ASP A 107 -16.42 -9.54 20.13
C ASP A 107 -15.43 -10.61 19.63
N MET A 108 -14.54 -11.03 20.50
CA MET A 108 -13.45 -11.95 20.15
C MET A 108 -13.96 -13.34 19.73
N GLU A 109 -14.93 -13.88 20.47
CA GLU A 109 -15.44 -15.23 20.18
C GLU A 109 -16.32 -15.25 18.93
N TYR A 110 -17.10 -14.18 18.72
CA TYR A 110 -17.85 -14.01 17.48
C TYR A 110 -16.91 -13.94 16.27
N ASP A 111 -15.88 -13.08 16.37
CA ASP A 111 -14.90 -12.90 15.28
C ASP A 111 -14.20 -14.22 14.92
N LYS A 112 -13.75 -14.99 15.93
CA LYS A 112 -13.12 -16.30 15.72
C LYS A 112 -14.08 -17.30 15.07
N ASN A 113 -15.31 -17.36 15.55
CA ASN A 113 -16.31 -18.25 14.99
C ASN A 113 -16.60 -17.89 13.53
N TYR A 114 -16.72 -16.59 13.22
CA TYR A 114 -16.93 -16.15 11.84
C TYR A 114 -15.75 -16.50 10.93
N ILE A 115 -14.53 -16.20 11.37
CA ILE A 115 -13.31 -16.53 10.60
C ILE A 115 -13.19 -18.03 10.35
N SER A 116 -13.62 -18.86 11.30
CA SER A 116 -13.60 -20.34 11.17
C SER A 116 -14.52 -20.88 10.08
N THR A 117 -15.49 -20.10 9.61
CA THR A 117 -16.34 -20.47 8.47
C THR A 117 -15.62 -20.36 7.13
N GLY A 118 -14.42 -19.78 7.12
CA GLY A 118 -13.58 -19.55 5.95
C GLY A 118 -13.69 -18.13 5.44
N ILE A 119 -12.54 -17.46 5.42
CA ILE A 119 -12.38 -16.11 4.85
C ILE A 119 -11.13 -16.05 3.97
N ASP A 120 -11.10 -15.13 3.02
CA ASP A 120 -9.99 -14.96 2.09
C ASP A 120 -9.13 -13.75 2.43
N VAL A 121 -9.76 -12.70 2.91
CA VAL A 121 -9.11 -11.44 3.30
C VAL A 121 -9.50 -11.09 4.73
N LEU A 122 -8.50 -10.97 5.60
CA LEU A 122 -8.65 -10.49 6.96
C LEU A 122 -8.09 -9.08 7.06
N ILE A 123 -8.93 -8.13 7.47
CA ILE A 123 -8.55 -6.74 7.72
C ILE A 123 -8.62 -6.51 9.22
N GLY A 124 -7.66 -5.78 9.80
CA GLY A 124 -7.80 -5.49 11.22
C GLY A 124 -6.78 -4.53 11.81
N THR A 125 -7.08 -4.11 13.04
CA THR A 125 -6.17 -3.29 13.83
C THR A 125 -5.03 -4.13 14.40
N PRO A 126 -3.84 -3.55 14.60
CA PRO A 126 -2.65 -4.28 15.09
C PRO A 126 -2.90 -4.99 16.43
N PHE A 127 -3.64 -4.33 17.34
CA PHE A 127 -3.94 -4.90 18.65
C PHE A 127 -4.85 -6.13 18.52
N LYS A 128 -5.98 -5.99 17.86
CA LYS A 128 -6.97 -7.07 17.68
C LYS A 128 -6.37 -8.27 16.95
N LEU A 129 -5.68 -8.03 15.84
CA LEU A 129 -5.02 -9.10 15.09
C LEU A 129 -3.97 -9.83 15.91
N SER A 130 -3.17 -9.12 16.71
CA SER A 130 -2.17 -9.74 17.57
C SER A 130 -2.79 -10.58 18.69
N GLU A 131 -3.88 -10.13 19.31
CA GLU A 131 -4.61 -10.92 20.31
C GLU A 131 -5.22 -12.18 19.70
N MET A 132 -5.88 -12.05 18.55
CA MET A 132 -6.47 -13.18 17.84
C MET A 132 -5.40 -14.18 17.40
N PHE A 133 -4.26 -13.70 16.88
CA PHE A 133 -3.13 -14.55 16.50
C PHE A 133 -2.61 -15.35 17.68
N THR A 134 -2.45 -14.69 18.85
CA THR A 134 -1.99 -15.33 20.10
C THR A 134 -2.93 -16.43 20.57
N THR A 135 -4.23 -16.28 20.35
CA THR A 135 -5.27 -17.21 20.77
C THR A 135 -5.76 -18.14 19.65
N ALA A 136 -4.94 -18.31 18.60
CA ALA A 136 -5.23 -19.14 17.43
C ALA A 136 -6.57 -18.83 16.74
N GLY A 137 -6.96 -17.54 16.73
CA GLY A 137 -8.20 -17.09 16.10
C GLY A 137 -8.18 -17.09 14.58
N TYR A 138 -7.01 -17.19 13.96
CA TYR A 138 -6.82 -17.37 12.53
C TYR A 138 -5.46 -18.00 12.21
N ASN A 139 -5.33 -18.54 10.98
CA ASN A 139 -4.12 -19.21 10.52
C ASN A 139 -3.41 -18.35 9.44
N VAL A 140 -2.10 -18.23 9.55
CA VAL A 140 -1.27 -17.44 8.62
C VAL A 140 -0.53 -18.28 7.57
N ASN A 141 -0.68 -19.61 7.59
CA ASN A 141 0.09 -20.52 6.72
C ASN A 141 -0.23 -20.41 5.23
N ARG A 142 -1.38 -19.84 4.89
CA ARG A 142 -1.86 -19.67 3.50
C ARG A 142 -1.74 -18.22 2.99
N LEU A 143 -1.17 -17.33 3.80
CA LEU A 143 -1.02 -15.95 3.40
C LEU A 143 -0.13 -15.83 2.16
N LYS A 144 -0.62 -15.10 1.19
CA LYS A 144 0.07 -14.66 -0.02
C LYS A 144 0.50 -13.21 0.06
N MET A 145 -0.24 -12.42 0.86
CA MET A 145 0.00 -10.99 1.03
C MET A 145 -0.15 -10.60 2.49
N PHE A 146 0.81 -9.81 2.98
CA PHE A 146 0.82 -9.16 4.28
C PHE A 146 1.01 -7.67 4.03
N ILE A 147 -0.02 -6.87 4.30
CA ILE A 147 -0.08 -5.46 3.91
C ILE A 147 -0.25 -4.60 5.15
N LEU A 148 0.55 -3.55 5.23
CA LEU A 148 0.45 -2.51 6.24
C LEU A 148 -0.01 -1.23 5.54
N ASP A 149 -1.23 -0.80 5.83
CA ASP A 149 -1.81 0.44 5.29
C ASP A 149 -1.63 1.57 6.28
N ASP A 150 -1.06 2.69 5.85
CA ASP A 150 -0.66 3.82 6.68
C ASP A 150 0.23 3.42 7.88
N ALA A 151 1.46 3.03 7.58
CA ALA A 151 2.40 2.53 8.59
C ALA A 151 2.77 3.57 9.66
N ASP A 152 2.91 4.85 9.32
CA ASP A 152 3.41 5.87 10.23
C ASP A 152 2.51 6.05 11.49
N PRO A 153 1.17 6.28 11.39
CA PRO A 153 0.33 6.37 12.57
C PRO A 153 0.33 5.07 13.40
N ILE A 154 0.37 3.91 12.75
CA ILE A 154 0.43 2.61 13.44
C ILE A 154 1.72 2.48 14.27
N LEU A 155 2.86 2.89 13.72
CA LEU A 155 4.15 2.85 14.40
C LEU A 155 4.28 3.92 15.48
N LYS A 156 3.65 5.09 15.32
CA LYS A 156 3.55 6.09 16.40
C LYS A 156 2.84 5.54 17.65
N LEU A 157 1.90 4.63 17.48
CA LEU A 157 1.21 3.92 18.56
C LEU A 157 2.00 2.72 19.13
N ARG A 158 3.25 2.52 18.69
CA ARG A 158 4.17 1.46 19.15
C ARG A 158 3.66 0.04 18.93
N HIS A 159 3.13 -0.22 17.76
CA HIS A 159 2.61 -1.54 17.38
C HIS A 159 3.65 -2.44 16.68
N GLU A 160 4.91 -2.04 16.55
CA GLU A 160 5.99 -2.76 15.84
C GLU A 160 6.12 -4.21 16.32
N THR A 161 6.18 -4.41 17.64
CA THR A 161 6.34 -5.76 18.22
C THR A 161 5.18 -6.68 17.84
N ARG A 162 3.95 -6.14 17.79
CA ARG A 162 2.76 -6.91 17.40
C ARG A 162 2.79 -7.30 15.94
N ILE A 163 3.15 -6.36 15.07
CA ILE A 163 3.29 -6.57 13.63
C ILE A 163 4.40 -7.59 13.36
N MET A 164 5.57 -7.42 13.96
CA MET A 164 6.70 -8.32 13.79
C MET A 164 6.42 -9.74 14.29
N ARG A 165 5.67 -9.90 15.37
CA ARG A 165 5.27 -11.21 15.87
C ARG A 165 4.45 -11.99 14.83
N ILE A 166 3.52 -11.34 14.16
CA ILE A 166 2.72 -11.94 13.09
C ILE A 166 3.64 -12.19 11.88
N SER A 167 4.37 -11.18 11.42
CA SER A 167 5.25 -11.25 10.26
C SER A 167 6.29 -12.36 10.35
N ASN A 168 6.92 -12.55 11.53
CA ASN A 168 7.92 -13.60 11.75
C ASN A 168 7.33 -15.03 11.73
N SER A 169 6.02 -15.15 11.85
CA SER A 169 5.31 -16.45 11.79
C SER A 169 4.82 -16.79 10.38
N ILE A 170 4.98 -15.85 9.43
CA ILE A 170 4.55 -16.00 8.04
C ILE A 170 5.73 -16.48 7.20
N ASN A 171 5.51 -17.52 6.42
CA ASN A 171 6.49 -18.05 5.47
C ASN A 171 6.65 -17.11 4.25
N LYS A 172 7.04 -17.64 3.11
CA LYS A 172 7.21 -16.90 1.86
C LYS A 172 5.90 -16.22 1.43
N THR A 173 5.83 -14.90 1.62
CA THR A 173 4.63 -14.07 1.43
C THR A 173 5.07 -12.69 0.96
N GLN A 174 4.36 -12.12 0.01
CA GLN A 174 4.59 -10.71 -0.36
C GLN A 174 4.26 -9.80 0.81
N ARG A 175 5.16 -8.88 1.13
CA ARG A 175 4.97 -7.86 2.17
C ARG A 175 4.97 -6.48 1.55
N ILE A 176 3.98 -5.68 1.92
CA ILE A 176 3.80 -4.34 1.35
C ILE A 176 3.57 -3.36 2.48
N ILE A 177 4.32 -2.27 2.48
CA ILE A 177 4.15 -1.15 3.41
C ILE A 177 3.69 0.06 2.60
N PHE A 178 2.55 0.63 2.98
CA PHE A 178 2.10 1.93 2.53
C PHE A 178 2.28 2.94 3.65
N SER A 179 2.71 4.15 3.32
CA SER A 179 2.82 5.25 4.27
C SER A 179 2.67 6.59 3.56
N GLU A 180 2.46 7.64 4.35
CA GLU A 180 2.45 9.01 3.87
C GLU A 180 3.87 9.57 3.77
N GLN A 181 4.77 9.15 4.67
CA GLN A 181 6.16 9.58 4.72
C GLN A 181 7.08 8.40 5.00
N LEU A 182 8.30 8.45 4.51
CA LEU A 182 9.34 7.50 4.86
C LEU A 182 10.06 7.97 6.14
N THR A 183 9.69 7.37 7.27
CA THR A 183 10.29 7.68 8.56
C THR A 183 11.33 6.63 8.95
N GLU A 184 12.31 6.98 9.80
CA GLU A 184 13.31 6.05 10.34
C GLU A 184 12.66 4.77 10.94
N ARG A 185 11.48 4.90 11.56
CA ARG A 185 10.76 3.75 12.12
C ARG A 185 10.26 2.80 11.03
N ILE A 186 9.83 3.34 9.89
CA ILE A 186 9.39 2.54 8.74
C ILE A 186 10.60 1.84 8.13
N GLU A 187 11.72 2.52 7.96
CA GLU A 187 12.96 1.93 7.46
C GLU A 187 13.43 0.76 8.35
N ILE A 188 13.50 0.97 9.68
CA ILE A 188 13.85 -0.09 10.64
C ILE A 188 12.87 -1.26 10.60
N LEU A 189 11.57 -1.01 10.43
CA LEU A 189 10.57 -2.07 10.29
C LEU A 189 10.75 -2.83 8.97
N ALA A 190 10.94 -2.09 7.89
CA ALA A 190 11.12 -2.62 6.54
C ALA A 190 12.35 -3.54 6.47
N ASP A 191 13.49 -3.11 6.97
CA ASP A 191 14.75 -3.90 7.04
C ASP A 191 14.56 -5.25 7.73
N LYS A 192 13.68 -5.31 8.73
CA LYS A 192 13.37 -6.54 9.48
C LYS A 192 12.32 -7.42 8.83
N MET A 193 11.47 -6.85 8.01
CA MET A 193 10.24 -7.48 7.55
C MET A 193 10.24 -7.82 6.06
N LEU A 194 10.83 -6.97 5.21
CA LEU A 194 10.82 -7.10 3.77
C LEU A 194 12.12 -7.70 3.23
N LEU A 195 12.02 -8.30 2.05
CA LEU A 195 13.16 -8.87 1.34
C LEU A 195 13.40 -8.10 0.04
N GLU A 196 14.50 -7.32 -0.03
CA GLU A 196 14.87 -6.54 -1.21
C GLU A 196 13.68 -5.76 -1.81
N PRO A 197 13.00 -4.89 -1.01
CA PRO A 197 11.79 -4.24 -1.46
C PRO A 197 12.04 -3.21 -2.57
N PHE A 198 11.08 -3.10 -3.49
CA PHE A 198 11.00 -1.92 -4.35
C PHE A 198 10.45 -0.75 -3.54
N VAL A 199 11.11 0.40 -3.65
CA VAL A 199 10.67 1.64 -2.99
C VAL A 199 10.11 2.57 -4.06
N PHE A 200 8.89 3.04 -3.84
CA PHE A 200 8.23 4.05 -4.65
C PHE A 200 7.92 5.24 -3.76
N ASP A 201 8.40 6.41 -4.13
CA ASP A 201 8.17 7.66 -3.41
C ASP A 201 7.44 8.65 -4.33
N PHE A 202 6.24 9.05 -3.91
CA PHE A 202 5.39 10.00 -4.61
C PHE A 202 5.16 11.26 -3.75
N ASP A 203 6.00 11.46 -2.72
CA ASP A 203 5.95 12.62 -1.84
C ASP A 203 7.06 13.65 -2.20
N GLU A 204 7.86 13.36 -3.24
CA GLU A 204 8.80 14.33 -3.77
C GLU A 204 7.99 15.54 -4.30
N GLU A 205 7.97 16.62 -3.51
CA GLU A 205 7.65 17.93 -4.03
C GLU A 205 8.56 18.13 -5.24
N GLU A 206 7.98 18.37 -6.42
CA GLU A 206 8.71 18.75 -7.61
C GLU A 206 9.68 19.85 -7.18
N GLU A 207 10.99 19.59 -7.22
CA GLU A 207 12.00 20.63 -7.25
C GLU A 207 11.79 21.40 -8.55
N GLU A 208 10.72 22.19 -8.61
CA GLU A 208 10.54 23.21 -9.62
C GLU A 208 11.59 24.29 -9.40
N GLY A 209 12.56 24.26 -10.27
CA GLY A 209 13.24 25.49 -10.66
C GLY A 209 14.46 25.87 -9.88
N PHE A 210 15.58 25.26 -10.18
CA PHE A 210 16.83 26.01 -10.19
C PHE A 210 17.44 25.91 -11.60
N ASP A 211 17.74 27.07 -12.14
CA ASP A 211 18.62 27.36 -13.25
C ASP A 211 18.02 27.65 -14.62
N GLU A 212 17.56 28.89 -14.76
CA GLU A 212 17.72 29.67 -16.01
C GLU A 212 17.89 31.17 -15.72
N GLU A 213 18.79 31.56 -14.81
CA GLU A 213 19.21 32.97 -14.64
C GLU A 213 20.73 33.16 -14.48
N GLU A 214 21.55 32.38 -15.19
CA GLU A 214 22.99 32.64 -15.27
C GLU A 214 23.56 32.59 -16.69
N SER A 215 22.85 33.06 -17.70
CA SER A 215 23.41 33.13 -19.07
C SER A 215 23.26 34.50 -19.76
N GLU A 216 22.86 35.57 -19.08
CA GLU A 216 22.80 36.91 -19.65
C GLU A 216 23.85 37.92 -19.12
N ALA A 217 24.77 37.52 -18.24
CA ALA A 217 25.79 38.44 -17.68
C ALA A 217 27.18 38.35 -18.31
N GLU A 218 27.41 37.54 -19.33
CA GLU A 218 28.72 37.43 -20.00
C GLU A 218 28.76 37.95 -21.45
N LYS A 219 27.79 38.71 -21.91
CA LYS A 219 27.81 39.27 -23.28
C LYS A 219 28.04 40.78 -23.39
N ASP A 220 28.19 41.50 -22.30
CA ASP A 220 28.42 42.96 -22.33
C ASP A 220 29.87 43.40 -22.01
N PHE A 221 30.89 42.53 -22.19
CA PHE A 221 32.27 42.90 -21.89
C PHE A 221 33.30 42.73 -23.05
N GLU A 222 32.85 42.58 -24.30
CA GLU A 222 33.74 42.45 -25.47
C GLU A 222 33.47 43.45 -26.61
N GLU A 223 33.03 44.68 -26.34
CA GLU A 223 32.89 45.73 -27.36
C GLU A 223 33.48 47.09 -26.97
N ASP A 224 34.66 47.18 -26.30
CA ASP A 224 35.34 48.45 -26.09
C ASP A 224 36.88 48.36 -26.15
N GLU A 225 37.45 47.59 -27.06
CA GLU A 225 38.91 47.65 -27.39
C GLU A 225 39.19 47.57 -28.90
N GLU A 226 38.58 48.42 -29.72
CA GLU A 226 39.13 48.73 -31.06
C GLU A 226 38.86 50.22 -31.36
N GLY A 227 39.86 51.04 -31.11
CA GLY A 227 39.75 52.43 -31.57
C GLY A 227 40.73 53.41 -30.98
N LEU A 228 42.06 53.20 -31.05
CA LEU A 228 43.06 54.22 -30.88
C LEU A 228 44.42 53.77 -31.45
N GLU A 229 44.57 53.80 -32.77
CA GLU A 229 45.84 53.97 -33.46
C GLU A 229 45.53 54.60 -34.81
N GLU A 230 45.83 55.92 -34.89
CA GLU A 230 46.36 56.61 -36.07
C GLU A 230 46.12 58.10 -35.90
N GLU A 231 47.14 58.83 -35.40
CA GLU A 231 47.89 59.98 -35.99
C GLU A 231 48.99 60.40 -35.07
#